data_a1f712c5777b0483e1ce4fec28e0b38b
#
_entry.id   a1f712c5777b0483e1ce4fec28e0b38b
#
_cell.length_a   1.000
_cell.length_b   1.000
_cell.length_c   1.000
_cell.angle_alpha   90.00
_cell.angle_beta   90.00
_cell.angle_gamma   90.00
#
_symmetry.space_group_name_H-M   'P 1'
#
loop_
_entity.id
_entity.type
_entity.pdbx_description
1 polymer ?
#
loop_
_entity_poly.entity_id
_entity_poly.type
_entity_poly.pdbx_seq_one_letter_code
_entity_poly.pdbx_strand_id
1 'polypeptide(L)'
;MPNTKPVGVAFSDPELVSGTTITGATISGGTISSATSVSASDITTTGGLYLKTATVAATGSTQADAASISDGLTLVSAADATKGVKLPAAVAGRTVIIKNGANAVLKVWPATGDGINAITVDSNYVLAANTSSLLIAYDATTWYSVPLLAS
;
A
#
# COMPACT_ATOMS: atom_id res chain seq x y z
N MET A 1 29.69 -40.23 5.76
CA MET A 1 30.36 -39.55 4.65
C MET A 1 29.67 -38.22 4.40
N PRO A 2 30.36 -37.08 4.33
CA PRO A 2 29.72 -35.85 3.97
C PRO A 2 29.18 -35.97 2.54
N ASN A 3 27.96 -35.49 2.33
CA ASN A 3 27.34 -35.50 1.02
C ASN A 3 28.03 -34.45 0.14
N THR A 4 29.02 -34.90 -0.67
CA THR A 4 29.77 -34.06 -1.61
C THR A 4 29.04 -33.95 -2.95
N LYS A 5 27.73 -33.75 -2.97
CA LYS A 5 27.08 -33.37 -4.22
C LYS A 5 27.53 -31.95 -4.59
N PRO A 6 28.03 -31.73 -5.82
CA PRO A 6 28.46 -30.42 -6.25
C PRO A 6 27.26 -29.45 -6.12
N VAL A 7 27.48 -28.37 -5.38
CA VAL A 7 26.57 -27.25 -5.37
C VAL A 7 26.63 -26.64 -6.79
N GLY A 8 25.61 -26.82 -7.59
CA GLY A 8 25.58 -26.32 -8.96
C GLY A 8 25.02 -27.30 -10.00
N VAL A 9 24.64 -28.50 -9.60
CA VAL A 9 23.85 -29.35 -10.51
C VAL A 9 22.44 -28.73 -10.59
N ALA A 10 22.09 -28.24 -11.77
CA ALA A 10 20.73 -27.87 -12.10
C ALA A 10 19.85 -29.12 -11.93
N PHE A 11 19.18 -29.21 -10.80
CA PHE A 11 18.01 -30.07 -10.70
C PHE A 11 16.93 -29.38 -11.54
N SER A 12 16.31 -30.12 -12.44
CA SER A 12 15.28 -29.61 -13.33
C SER A 12 14.05 -29.08 -12.60
N ASP A 13 13.95 -29.29 -11.31
CA ASP A 13 12.88 -28.78 -10.45
C ASP A 13 13.25 -28.87 -8.96
N PRO A 14 14.04 -27.93 -8.42
CA PRO A 14 14.27 -27.87 -6.98
C PRO A 14 13.01 -27.33 -6.29
N GLU A 15 12.11 -28.20 -5.89
CA GLU A 15 11.01 -27.84 -5.01
C GLU A 15 11.57 -27.49 -3.63
N LEU A 16 11.55 -26.21 -3.27
CA LEU A 16 11.86 -25.74 -1.93
C LEU A 16 10.59 -25.83 -1.09
N VAL A 17 10.50 -26.85 -0.26
CA VAL A 17 9.37 -27.05 0.64
C VAL A 17 9.25 -25.90 1.67
N SER A 18 8.05 -25.71 2.18
CA SER A 18 7.75 -24.70 3.22
C SER A 18 8.74 -24.78 4.39
N GLY A 19 9.25 -23.64 4.82
CA GLY A 19 10.24 -23.53 5.92
C GLY A 19 11.70 -23.64 5.49
N THR A 20 12.01 -23.77 4.21
CA THR A 20 13.39 -23.77 3.73
C THR A 20 14.02 -22.39 3.82
N THR A 21 15.18 -22.27 4.44
CA THR A 21 15.98 -21.04 4.46
C THR A 21 17.12 -21.18 3.45
N ILE A 22 17.23 -20.23 2.53
CA ILE A 22 18.35 -20.12 1.60
C ILE A 22 19.21 -18.95 2.04
N THR A 23 20.44 -19.24 2.48
CA THR A 23 21.39 -18.22 2.92
C THR A 23 22.41 -17.93 1.81
N GLY A 24 22.61 -16.64 1.50
CA GLY A 24 23.62 -16.21 0.52
C GLY A 24 23.29 -16.55 -0.94
N ALA A 25 22.03 -16.82 -1.26
CA ALA A 25 21.62 -17.13 -2.63
C ALA A 25 21.45 -15.85 -3.47
N THR A 26 21.88 -15.94 -4.74
CA THR A 26 21.55 -14.95 -5.77
C THR A 26 20.48 -15.55 -6.67
N ILE A 27 19.34 -14.87 -6.79
CA ILE A 27 18.28 -15.22 -7.74
C ILE A 27 18.53 -14.40 -9.01
N SER A 28 19.09 -15.06 -10.04
CA SER A 28 19.39 -14.40 -11.32
C SER A 28 18.38 -14.84 -12.38
N GLY A 29 17.70 -13.87 -13.01
CA GLY A 29 16.73 -14.11 -14.07
C GLY A 29 15.43 -14.78 -13.60
N GLY A 30 15.21 -14.89 -12.30
CA GLY A 30 14.03 -15.51 -11.70
C GLY A 30 12.91 -14.51 -11.38
N THR A 31 11.70 -15.02 -11.21
CA THR A 31 10.55 -14.25 -10.71
C THR A 31 10.22 -14.71 -9.29
N ILE A 32 10.08 -13.76 -8.37
CA ILE A 32 9.50 -14.02 -7.05
C ILE A 32 8.00 -13.75 -7.18
N SER A 33 7.21 -14.80 -7.32
CA SER A 33 5.75 -14.70 -7.43
C SER A 33 5.08 -15.15 -6.14
N SER A 34 3.90 -14.61 -5.85
CA SER A 34 3.09 -14.99 -4.69
C SER A 34 3.78 -14.82 -3.33
N ALA A 35 4.84 -14.02 -3.25
CA ALA A 35 5.45 -13.68 -1.97
C ALA A 35 4.48 -12.84 -1.12
N THR A 36 4.22 -13.26 0.10
CA THR A 36 3.39 -12.49 1.05
C THR A 36 4.14 -11.25 1.53
N SER A 37 5.46 -11.34 1.68
CA SER A 37 6.33 -10.22 2.02
C SER A 37 7.75 -10.45 1.51
N VAL A 38 8.45 -9.36 1.21
CA VAL A 38 9.90 -9.32 1.00
C VAL A 38 10.47 -8.41 2.07
N SER A 39 11.28 -8.95 2.97
CA SER A 39 11.98 -8.18 4.00
C SER A 39 13.45 -8.07 3.64
N ALA A 40 13.93 -6.85 3.46
CA ALA A 40 15.32 -6.57 3.10
C ALA A 40 15.75 -5.26 3.76
N SER A 41 17.07 -5.12 4.03
CA SER A 41 17.62 -3.83 4.50
C SER A 41 17.49 -2.77 3.40
N ASP A 42 17.72 -3.17 2.16
CA ASP A 42 17.60 -2.31 0.99
C ASP A 42 16.95 -3.07 -0.17
N ILE A 43 16.09 -2.39 -0.91
CA ILE A 43 15.53 -2.87 -2.17
C ILE A 43 15.96 -1.90 -3.27
N THR A 44 16.90 -2.33 -4.12
CA THR A 44 17.35 -1.56 -5.28
C THR A 44 16.72 -2.14 -6.54
N THR A 45 16.02 -1.31 -7.31
CA THR A 45 15.46 -1.69 -8.61
C THR A 45 16.21 -0.96 -9.73
N THR A 46 16.61 -1.69 -10.76
CA THR A 46 17.20 -1.10 -11.98
C THR A 46 16.14 -0.68 -13.00
N GLY A 47 14.88 -1.05 -12.76
CA GLY A 47 13.70 -0.66 -13.52
C GLY A 47 12.68 0.07 -12.65
N GLY A 48 11.45 0.19 -13.14
CA GLY A 48 10.37 0.83 -12.39
C GLY A 48 9.87 -0.03 -11.23
N LEU A 49 9.50 0.62 -10.14
CA LEU A 49 8.67 0.01 -9.10
C LEU A 49 7.19 0.27 -9.44
N TYR A 50 6.44 -0.79 -9.69
CA TYR A 50 5.01 -0.68 -10.03
C TYR A 50 4.16 -0.87 -8.79
N LEU A 51 3.40 0.16 -8.43
CA LEU A 51 2.43 0.08 -7.35
C LEU A 51 1.09 -0.47 -7.87
N LYS A 52 0.37 -1.18 -7.01
CA LYS A 52 -1.01 -1.58 -7.29
C LYS A 52 -1.86 -0.33 -7.53
N THR A 53 -2.72 -0.38 -8.54
CA THR A 53 -3.68 0.69 -8.83
C THR A 53 -5.11 0.19 -8.65
N ALA A 54 -6.00 1.09 -8.23
CA ALA A 54 -7.43 0.82 -8.10
C ALA A 54 -8.24 2.06 -8.50
N THR A 55 -9.47 1.84 -8.95
CA THR A 55 -10.46 2.90 -9.13
C THR A 55 -11.65 2.61 -8.24
N VAL A 56 -12.06 3.60 -7.44
CA VAL A 56 -13.12 3.46 -6.45
C VAL A 56 -14.05 4.68 -6.56
N ALA A 57 -15.35 4.48 -6.46
CA ALA A 57 -16.30 5.56 -6.20
C ALA A 57 -16.42 5.77 -4.69
N ALA A 58 -16.38 7.01 -4.22
CA ALA A 58 -16.64 7.31 -2.81
C ALA A 58 -18.07 6.93 -2.44
N THR A 59 -18.25 6.31 -1.29
CA THR A 59 -19.55 5.94 -0.74
C THR A 59 -19.69 6.42 0.69
N GLY A 60 -20.89 6.34 1.22
CA GLY A 60 -21.17 6.65 2.63
C GLY A 60 -20.81 8.07 3.04
N SER A 61 -21.34 8.48 4.16
CA SER A 61 -21.08 9.81 4.75
C SER A 61 -20.32 9.74 6.07
N THR A 62 -20.12 8.54 6.58
CA THR A 62 -19.44 8.23 7.84
C THR A 62 -18.25 7.30 7.60
N GLN A 63 -17.39 7.15 8.61
CA GLN A 63 -16.26 6.22 8.58
C GLN A 63 -16.69 4.76 8.32
N ALA A 64 -17.86 4.37 8.89
CA ALA A 64 -18.31 2.98 8.84
C ALA A 64 -18.76 2.55 7.43
N ASP A 65 -19.39 3.46 6.69
CA ASP A 65 -20.01 3.20 5.38
C ASP A 65 -19.19 3.76 4.19
N ALA A 66 -18.06 4.40 4.46
CA ALA A 66 -17.12 4.86 3.45
C ALA A 66 -16.48 3.69 2.67
N ALA A 67 -16.26 3.88 1.37
CA ALA A 67 -15.63 2.88 0.53
C ALA A 67 -14.21 2.57 0.99
N SER A 68 -13.90 1.32 1.30
CA SER A 68 -12.56 0.91 1.70
C SER A 68 -11.59 0.94 0.51
N ILE A 69 -10.40 1.47 0.74
CA ILE A 69 -9.29 1.45 -0.22
C ILE A 69 -8.13 0.59 0.28
N SER A 70 -7.24 0.21 -0.61
CA SER A 70 -6.06 -0.59 -0.29
C SER A 70 -4.77 0.20 -0.52
N ASP A 71 -3.63 -0.42 -0.24
CA ASP A 71 -2.30 0.13 -0.50
C ASP A 71 -2.08 0.42 -1.99
N GLY A 72 -1.17 1.33 -2.29
CA GLY A 72 -0.81 1.74 -3.64
C GLY A 72 -1.51 3.03 -4.07
N LEU A 73 -1.88 3.14 -5.35
CA LEU A 73 -2.53 4.31 -5.93
C LEU A 73 -4.02 4.05 -6.15
N THR A 74 -4.87 4.84 -5.52
CA THR A 74 -6.33 4.81 -5.73
C THR A 74 -6.79 6.07 -6.43
N LEU A 75 -7.44 5.92 -7.59
CA LEU A 75 -8.23 6.96 -8.22
C LEU A 75 -9.66 6.91 -7.65
N VAL A 76 -10.09 7.99 -7.00
CA VAL A 76 -11.49 8.16 -6.61
C VAL A 76 -12.20 8.85 -7.76
N SER A 77 -13.03 8.11 -8.49
CA SER A 77 -13.67 8.58 -9.73
C SER A 77 -14.93 9.43 -9.51
N ALA A 78 -15.55 9.33 -8.33
CA ALA A 78 -16.76 10.08 -7.99
C ALA A 78 -16.79 10.43 -6.49
N ALA A 79 -17.08 11.66 -6.18
CA ALA A 79 -17.39 12.20 -4.86
C ALA A 79 -18.39 13.35 -5.00
N ASP A 80 -19.12 13.67 -3.92
CA ASP A 80 -20.13 14.72 -3.91
C ASP A 80 -20.07 15.62 -2.66
N ALA A 81 -18.90 15.71 -2.05
CA ALA A 81 -18.61 16.40 -0.78
C ALA A 81 -19.18 15.72 0.48
N THR A 82 -20.16 14.83 0.35
CA THR A 82 -20.73 14.09 1.50
C THR A 82 -20.11 12.73 1.65
N LYS A 83 -19.68 12.11 0.56
CA LYS A 83 -19.14 10.75 0.49
C LYS A 83 -17.65 10.69 0.77
N GLY A 84 -17.19 9.52 1.15
CA GLY A 84 -15.80 9.30 1.51
C GLY A 84 -15.22 7.95 1.09
N VAL A 85 -13.92 7.87 1.30
CA VAL A 85 -13.16 6.62 1.29
C VAL A 85 -12.53 6.39 2.66
N LYS A 86 -12.22 5.13 2.98
CA LYS A 86 -11.62 4.73 4.23
C LYS A 86 -10.27 4.06 3.99
N LEU A 87 -9.24 4.56 4.65
CA LEU A 87 -7.90 4.01 4.67
C LEU A 87 -7.88 2.59 5.27
N PRO A 88 -6.95 1.74 4.90
CA PRO A 88 -6.65 0.53 5.66
C PRO A 88 -6.14 0.91 7.07
N ALA A 89 -6.09 -0.06 7.99
CA ALA A 89 -5.48 0.16 9.31
C ALA A 89 -4.04 0.64 9.18
N ALA A 90 -3.64 1.57 10.04
CA ALA A 90 -2.28 2.08 10.04
C ALA A 90 -1.27 0.97 10.40
N VAL A 91 -0.19 0.92 9.67
CA VAL A 91 1.00 0.08 9.95
C VAL A 91 2.21 0.93 9.59
N ALA A 92 3.17 1.06 10.50
CA ALA A 92 4.34 1.89 10.28
C ALA A 92 4.99 1.66 8.91
N GLY A 93 5.20 2.72 8.13
CA GLY A 93 5.75 2.68 6.79
C GLY A 93 4.73 2.39 5.66
N ARG A 94 3.49 2.02 5.99
CA ARG A 94 2.44 1.83 4.98
C ARG A 94 2.18 3.13 4.22
N THR A 95 2.06 3.02 2.90
CA THR A 95 1.91 4.16 2.01
C THR A 95 0.67 3.98 1.13
N VAL A 96 -0.16 5.02 1.06
CA VAL A 96 -1.35 5.09 0.21
C VAL A 96 -1.33 6.41 -0.56
N ILE A 97 -1.55 6.35 -1.86
CA ILE A 97 -1.70 7.54 -2.71
C ILE A 97 -3.16 7.61 -3.15
N ILE A 98 -3.78 8.76 -2.95
CA ILE A 98 -5.16 9.01 -3.37
C ILE A 98 -5.18 10.14 -4.38
N LYS A 99 -5.75 9.90 -5.54
CA LYS A 99 -6.17 10.93 -6.49
C LYS A 99 -7.68 11.12 -6.36
N ASN A 100 -8.11 12.27 -5.92
CA ASN A 100 -9.51 12.67 -6.06
C ASN A 100 -9.73 13.18 -7.50
N GLY A 101 -10.34 12.36 -8.33
CA GLY A 101 -10.68 12.69 -9.71
C GLY A 101 -12.06 13.35 -9.87
N ALA A 102 -12.79 13.59 -8.78
CA ALA A 102 -14.09 14.23 -8.80
C ALA A 102 -13.98 15.76 -8.72
N ASN A 103 -15.00 16.46 -9.21
CA ASN A 103 -15.12 17.92 -9.12
C ASN A 103 -15.67 18.40 -7.76
N ALA A 104 -15.63 17.57 -6.74
CA ALA A 104 -16.07 17.86 -5.39
C ALA A 104 -15.02 17.42 -4.38
N VAL A 105 -15.06 17.96 -3.18
CA VAL A 105 -14.18 17.50 -2.10
C VAL A 105 -14.49 16.06 -1.72
N LEU A 106 -13.47 15.35 -1.26
CA LEU A 106 -13.54 13.95 -0.84
C LEU A 106 -13.22 13.88 0.65
N LYS A 107 -14.05 13.16 1.41
CA LYS A 107 -13.73 12.79 2.79
C LYS A 107 -12.83 11.55 2.77
N VAL A 108 -11.69 11.63 3.44
CA VAL A 108 -10.78 10.49 3.64
C VAL A 108 -10.79 10.15 5.12
N TRP A 109 -11.39 9.02 5.45
CA TRP A 109 -11.49 8.53 6.82
C TRP A 109 -10.29 7.62 7.14
N PRO A 110 -9.72 7.69 8.35
CA PRO A 110 -8.79 6.65 8.82
C PRO A 110 -9.54 5.34 9.08
N ALA A 111 -8.85 4.27 9.38
CA ALA A 111 -9.47 3.10 10.01
C ALA A 111 -9.88 3.44 11.46
N THR A 112 -10.78 2.63 12.04
CA THR A 112 -11.27 2.84 13.40
C THR A 112 -10.11 2.81 14.40
N GLY A 113 -10.02 3.83 15.24
CA GLY A 113 -8.95 4.02 16.22
C GLY A 113 -7.72 4.75 15.69
N ASP A 114 -7.66 5.03 14.39
CA ASP A 114 -6.54 5.76 13.78
C ASP A 114 -6.85 7.27 13.67
N GLY A 115 -5.80 8.06 13.46
CA GLY A 115 -5.88 9.50 13.18
C GLY A 115 -5.12 9.89 11.91
N ILE A 116 -5.47 11.02 11.34
CA ILE A 116 -4.75 11.62 10.20
C ILE A 116 -4.25 13.01 10.63
N ASN A 117 -2.95 13.26 10.54
CA ASN A 117 -2.30 14.49 11.00
C ASN A 117 -2.66 14.78 12.49
N ALA A 118 -2.97 16.05 12.80
CA ALA A 118 -3.43 16.48 14.12
C ALA A 118 -4.97 16.51 14.24
N ILE A 119 -5.69 15.87 13.32
CA ILE A 119 -7.15 15.78 13.37
C ILE A 119 -7.54 14.76 14.44
N THR A 120 -8.67 14.98 15.10
CA THR A 120 -9.20 14.03 16.10
C THR A 120 -9.29 12.62 15.52
N VAL A 121 -8.93 11.61 16.33
CA VAL A 121 -9.08 10.19 15.99
C VAL A 121 -10.47 9.91 15.43
N ASP A 122 -10.57 9.01 14.45
CA ASP A 122 -11.82 8.66 13.75
C ASP A 122 -12.46 9.81 12.93
N SER A 123 -11.76 10.93 12.78
CA SER A 123 -12.26 12.07 12.00
C SER A 123 -11.63 12.12 10.61
N ASN A 124 -12.42 12.60 9.63
CA ASN A 124 -11.97 12.64 8.24
C ASN A 124 -11.00 13.78 7.96
N TYR A 125 -10.04 13.51 7.11
CA TYR A 125 -9.27 14.48 6.36
C TYR A 125 -10.03 14.85 5.08
N VAL A 126 -9.98 16.12 4.66
CA VAL A 126 -10.67 16.60 3.44
C VAL A 126 -9.65 16.78 2.34
N LEU A 127 -9.83 16.06 1.23
CA LEU A 127 -9.03 16.17 0.03
C LEU A 127 -9.80 17.00 -1.03
N ALA A 128 -9.22 18.11 -1.46
CA ALA A 128 -9.87 19.01 -2.42
C ALA A 128 -10.16 18.33 -3.77
N ALA A 129 -11.10 18.90 -4.53
CA ALA A 129 -11.44 18.43 -5.87
C ALA A 129 -10.20 18.42 -6.79
N ASN A 130 -10.05 17.38 -7.60
CA ASN A 130 -8.98 17.22 -8.58
C ASN A 130 -7.56 17.25 -8.02
N THR A 131 -7.37 17.08 -6.69
CA THR A 131 -6.06 17.02 -6.05
C THR A 131 -5.65 15.60 -5.69
N SER A 132 -4.40 15.45 -5.28
CA SER A 132 -3.86 14.18 -4.82
C SER A 132 -3.20 14.36 -3.46
N SER A 133 -3.13 13.29 -2.70
CA SER A 133 -2.38 13.24 -1.44
C SER A 133 -1.66 11.89 -1.33
N LEU A 134 -0.43 11.96 -0.86
CA LEU A 134 0.31 10.82 -0.36
C LEU A 134 0.06 10.73 1.15
N LEU A 135 -0.36 9.57 1.64
CA LEU A 135 -0.51 9.31 3.08
C LEU A 135 0.50 8.24 3.49
N ILE A 136 1.20 8.50 4.58
CA ILE A 136 2.20 7.59 5.15
C ILE A 136 1.80 7.32 6.59
N ALA A 137 1.67 6.06 6.98
CA ALA A 137 1.47 5.68 8.37
C ALA A 137 2.81 5.79 9.11
N TYR A 138 2.86 6.64 10.12
CA TYR A 138 4.03 6.84 10.96
C TYR A 138 4.18 5.69 11.96
N ASP A 139 3.07 5.26 12.54
CA ASP A 139 2.99 4.15 13.49
C ASP A 139 1.73 3.31 13.25
N ALA A 140 1.28 2.56 14.25
CA ALA A 140 0.13 1.67 14.14
C ALA A 140 -1.23 2.40 14.23
N THR A 141 -1.26 3.72 14.41
CA THR A 141 -2.50 4.50 14.62
C THR A 141 -2.49 5.88 13.95
N THR A 142 -1.35 6.32 13.43
CA THR A 142 -1.18 7.71 12.95
C THR A 142 -0.76 7.77 11.49
N TRP A 143 -1.53 8.49 10.70
CA TRP A 143 -1.23 8.81 9.31
C TRP A 143 -0.80 10.28 9.17
N TYR A 144 0.17 10.52 8.31
CA TYR A 144 0.51 11.87 7.85
C TYR A 144 0.22 12.03 6.36
N SER A 145 -0.42 13.13 6.00
CA SER A 145 -0.67 13.48 4.61
C SER A 145 0.42 14.40 4.06
N VAL A 146 0.90 14.08 2.88
CA VAL A 146 1.74 14.96 2.08
C VAL A 146 0.90 15.42 0.89
N PRO A 147 0.44 16.68 0.85
CA PRO A 147 -0.31 17.20 -0.27
C PRO A 147 0.54 17.18 -1.53
N LEU A 148 0.01 16.64 -2.62
CA LEU A 148 0.60 16.71 -3.95
C LEU A 148 -0.09 17.85 -4.71
N LEU A 149 0.66 18.58 -5.51
CA LEU A 149 0.12 19.69 -6.28
C LEU A 149 -1.04 19.23 -7.19
N ALA A 150 -2.03 20.10 -7.37
CA ALA A 150 -3.08 19.87 -8.33
C ALA A 150 -2.52 19.82 -9.75
N SER A 151 -2.96 18.87 -10.52
CA SER A 151 -2.54 18.68 -11.91
C SER A 151 -3.69 18.94 -12.86
#